data_bc9fe1f1f9783ed040a0fc1dd082a236
#
_entry.id   bc9fe1f1f9783ed040a0fc1dd082a236
#
_cell.length_a   1.000
_cell.length_b   1.000
_cell.length_c   1.000
_cell.angle_alpha   90.00
_cell.angle_beta   90.00
_cell.angle_gamma   90.00
#
_symmetry.space_group_name_H-M   'P 1'
#
loop_
_entity.id
_entity.type
_entity.pdbx_description
1 polymer ?
#
loop_
_entity_poly.entity_id
_entity_poly.type
_entity_poly.pdbx_seq_one_letter_code
_entity_poly.pdbx_strand_id
1 'polypeptide(L)'
;MANEKKINAIADAEQAGLYYSSNTEEGFTREIKGETHSYLDSDGKPVKGKRDLKRIEEMRIPPAWTEVWICKEKNGHLQATGIDAKKRTQYIYHPIWTQLRSEAKFDKMSTFGRTLPKIREKYFEDLAYEGNKKQHDLPYERVMALIVRLLDTTFIRIGNETSRDDKEKATYGLSTMQDEHIDFEPTEITDEHDKWYDSQVGGKFTFVGKSNKKHEIEINDEEIPDLPALVMMCKDAKKGKSDDLFLFFDEDGNSQDVKAYHVNEYIQEISGEKFTAKDFRTWGGTKLAAEEISEFKKKDDKKQRKKNITKMVKGVAKRLGNTPAVCRGSYIHPRFINDYLKGSFFRLWKDTLGEQMYPLSESESHVIRYLENS
;
A
#
# COMPACT_ATOMS: atom_id res chain seq x y z
N MET A 1 -20.06 10.99 3.95
CA MET A 1 -18.87 10.15 3.57
C MET A 1 -19.04 8.66 3.89
N ALA A 2 -19.22 8.20 5.15
CA ALA A 2 -19.39 6.75 5.43
C ALA A 2 -20.67 6.16 4.79
N ASN A 3 -21.77 6.88 4.80
CA ASN A 3 -23.05 6.46 4.20
C ASN A 3 -22.98 6.36 2.66
N GLU A 4 -22.36 7.31 1.99
CA GLU A 4 -22.17 7.27 0.53
C GLU A 4 -21.27 6.10 0.10
N LYS A 5 -20.18 5.84 0.84
CA LYS A 5 -19.30 4.68 0.57
C LYS A 5 -20.07 3.36 0.70
N LYS A 6 -21.01 3.28 1.65
CA LYS A 6 -21.84 2.08 1.84
C LYS A 6 -22.88 1.95 0.73
N ILE A 7 -23.53 3.03 0.32
CA ILE A 7 -24.50 3.03 -0.78
C ILE A 7 -23.85 2.59 -2.09
N ASN A 8 -22.68 3.13 -2.42
CA ASN A 8 -21.93 2.74 -3.61
C ASN A 8 -21.53 1.25 -3.55
N ALA A 9 -21.09 0.75 -2.38
CA ALA A 9 -20.71 -0.65 -2.23
C ALA A 9 -21.91 -1.62 -2.36
N ILE A 10 -23.11 -1.21 -1.95
CA ILE A 10 -24.34 -1.98 -2.16
C ILE A 10 -24.66 -2.06 -3.65
N ALA A 11 -24.64 -0.92 -4.35
CA ALA A 11 -24.91 -0.86 -5.78
C ALA A 11 -23.88 -1.70 -6.58
N ASP A 12 -22.60 -1.62 -6.23
CA ASP A 12 -21.53 -2.43 -6.82
C ASP A 12 -21.78 -3.94 -6.64
N ALA A 13 -22.24 -4.36 -5.45
CA ALA A 13 -22.55 -5.75 -5.19
C ALA A 13 -23.74 -6.24 -6.02
N GLU A 14 -24.82 -5.47 -6.06
CA GLU A 14 -26.04 -5.77 -6.82
C GLU A 14 -25.76 -5.88 -8.32
N GLN A 15 -24.97 -4.94 -8.87
CA GLN A 15 -24.57 -4.97 -10.27
C GLN A 15 -23.74 -6.22 -10.61
N ALA A 16 -22.96 -6.71 -9.65
CA ALA A 16 -22.18 -7.95 -9.79
C ALA A 16 -23.02 -9.23 -9.53
N GLY A 17 -24.32 -9.12 -9.29
CA GLY A 17 -25.19 -10.24 -8.94
C GLY A 17 -24.97 -10.79 -7.54
N LEU A 18 -24.40 -9.97 -6.66
CA LEU A 18 -24.14 -10.32 -5.26
C LEU A 18 -25.12 -9.66 -4.32
N TYR A 19 -25.40 -10.33 -3.21
CA TYR A 19 -26.11 -9.75 -2.07
C TYR A 19 -25.10 -9.05 -1.13
N TYR A 20 -25.40 -7.80 -0.74
CA TYR A 20 -24.55 -7.07 0.20
C TYR A 20 -24.85 -7.52 1.64
N SER A 21 -24.18 -8.56 2.09
CA SER A 21 -24.36 -9.22 3.39
C SER A 21 -23.59 -8.55 4.53
N SER A 22 -24.06 -8.74 5.76
CA SER A 22 -23.40 -8.25 6.99
C SER A 22 -23.27 -9.38 7.99
N ASN A 23 -22.17 -9.38 8.75
CA ASN A 23 -21.98 -10.32 9.88
C ASN A 23 -22.91 -10.02 11.10
N THR A 24 -23.74 -9.00 11.01
CA THR A 24 -24.83 -8.73 11.97
C THR A 24 -26.13 -9.44 11.60
N GLU A 25 -26.19 -10.04 10.40
CA GLU A 25 -27.31 -10.83 9.93
C GLU A 25 -27.20 -12.27 10.43
N GLU A 26 -28.32 -13.01 10.37
CA GLU A 26 -28.29 -14.43 10.65
C GLU A 26 -27.30 -15.17 9.74
N GLY A 27 -26.50 -16.05 10.35
CA GLY A 27 -25.48 -16.81 9.64
C GLY A 27 -25.27 -18.18 10.26
N PHE A 28 -24.37 -18.95 9.67
CA PHE A 28 -23.83 -20.12 10.33
C PHE A 28 -22.69 -19.69 11.25
N THR A 29 -22.52 -20.44 12.36
CA THR A 29 -21.41 -20.26 13.28
C THR A 29 -20.54 -21.52 13.31
N ARG A 30 -19.26 -21.36 13.66
CA ARG A 30 -18.35 -22.49 13.84
C ARG A 30 -18.17 -22.80 15.31
N GLU A 31 -18.46 -24.02 15.70
CA GLU A 31 -18.16 -24.57 17.01
C GLU A 31 -16.92 -25.48 16.95
N ILE A 32 -16.01 -25.32 17.89
CA ILE A 32 -14.80 -26.13 18.02
C ILE A 32 -15.03 -27.21 19.08
N LYS A 33 -14.93 -28.48 18.70
CA LYS A 33 -15.06 -29.65 19.61
C LYS A 33 -13.77 -30.48 19.54
N GLY A 34 -12.85 -30.19 20.44
CA GLY A 34 -11.51 -30.83 20.40
C GLY A 34 -10.75 -30.41 19.12
N GLU A 35 -10.35 -31.38 18.32
CA GLU A 35 -9.65 -31.13 17.04
C GLU A 35 -10.60 -30.98 15.83
N THR A 36 -11.92 -31.15 16.05
CA THR A 36 -12.91 -31.09 14.96
C THR A 36 -13.72 -29.82 15.00
N HIS A 37 -14.21 -29.40 13.83
CA HIS A 37 -15.10 -28.27 13.67
C HIS A 37 -16.48 -28.75 13.28
N SER A 38 -17.52 -28.23 13.95
CA SER A 38 -18.91 -28.35 13.53
C SER A 38 -19.49 -26.98 13.22
N TYR A 39 -20.51 -26.95 12.40
CA TYR A 39 -21.17 -25.71 12.00
C TYR A 39 -22.62 -25.77 12.47
N LEU A 40 -23.09 -24.66 13.05
CA LEU A 40 -24.45 -24.52 13.58
C LEU A 40 -25.19 -23.45 12.78
N ASP A 41 -26.49 -23.63 12.62
CA ASP A 41 -27.37 -22.60 12.07
C ASP A 41 -27.78 -21.57 13.14
N SER A 42 -28.61 -20.59 12.77
CA SER A 42 -29.10 -19.54 13.68
C SER A 42 -29.89 -20.07 14.87
N ASP A 43 -30.47 -21.28 14.77
CA ASP A 43 -31.19 -21.95 15.86
C ASP A 43 -30.26 -22.80 16.76
N GLY A 44 -28.96 -22.81 16.50
CA GLY A 44 -27.98 -23.62 17.20
C GLY A 44 -28.03 -25.11 16.80
N LYS A 45 -28.69 -25.47 15.71
CA LYS A 45 -28.76 -26.84 15.20
C LYS A 45 -27.61 -27.11 14.22
N PRO A 46 -27.07 -28.34 14.19
CA PRO A 46 -26.02 -28.70 13.25
C PRO A 46 -26.47 -28.52 11.79
N VAL A 47 -25.62 -27.83 11.00
CA VAL A 47 -25.80 -27.70 9.55
C VAL A 47 -25.66 -29.09 8.90
N LYS A 48 -26.71 -29.56 8.26
CA LYS A 48 -26.78 -30.88 7.57
C LYS A 48 -26.74 -30.80 6.05
N GLY A 49 -26.89 -29.59 5.51
CA GLY A 49 -26.90 -29.35 4.05
C GLY A 49 -25.55 -29.66 3.42
N LYS A 50 -25.46 -30.75 2.64
CA LYS A 50 -24.22 -31.14 1.97
C LYS A 50 -23.62 -30.01 1.10
N ARG A 51 -24.49 -29.18 0.48
CA ARG A 51 -24.05 -28.05 -0.37
C ARG A 51 -23.41 -26.94 0.46
N ASP A 52 -24.00 -26.63 1.63
CA ASP A 52 -23.47 -25.60 2.52
C ASP A 52 -22.17 -26.06 3.19
N LEU A 53 -22.12 -27.28 3.67
CA LEU A 53 -20.89 -27.86 4.24
C LEU A 53 -19.74 -27.85 3.23
N LYS A 54 -20.00 -28.25 1.97
CA LYS A 54 -19.00 -28.20 0.90
C LYS A 54 -18.52 -26.76 0.62
N ARG A 55 -19.46 -25.80 0.53
CA ARG A 55 -19.12 -24.37 0.35
C ARG A 55 -18.27 -23.84 1.50
N ILE A 56 -18.62 -24.18 2.74
CA ILE A 56 -17.85 -23.76 3.93
C ILE A 56 -16.44 -24.35 3.92
N GLU A 57 -16.29 -25.61 3.57
CA GLU A 57 -14.99 -26.25 3.43
C GLU A 57 -14.12 -25.60 2.36
N GLU A 58 -14.71 -25.25 1.21
CA GLU A 58 -14.05 -24.55 0.09
C GLU A 58 -13.56 -23.15 0.48
N MET A 59 -14.16 -22.48 1.44
CA MET A 59 -13.72 -21.18 1.97
C MET A 59 -12.38 -21.28 2.71
N ARG A 60 -11.99 -22.46 3.18
CA ARG A 60 -10.75 -22.70 3.93
C ARG A 60 -10.57 -21.73 5.10
N ILE A 61 -11.61 -21.56 5.90
CA ILE A 61 -11.58 -20.67 7.07
C ILE A 61 -10.47 -21.16 8.02
N PRO A 62 -9.48 -20.32 8.37
CA PRO A 62 -8.36 -20.74 9.21
C PRO A 62 -8.83 -21.36 10.53
N PRO A 63 -8.27 -22.54 10.97
CA PRO A 63 -8.65 -23.18 12.21
C PRO A 63 -8.49 -22.28 13.44
N ALA A 64 -7.45 -21.44 13.45
CA ALA A 64 -7.14 -20.54 14.55
C ALA A 64 -8.10 -19.34 14.72
N TRP A 65 -9.05 -19.13 13.81
CA TRP A 65 -10.05 -18.07 13.98
C TRP A 65 -11.08 -18.48 15.03
N THR A 66 -11.51 -17.52 15.83
CA THR A 66 -12.62 -17.65 16.79
C THR A 66 -13.80 -16.79 16.35
N GLU A 67 -14.95 -16.92 16.98
CA GLU A 67 -16.17 -16.14 16.70
C GLU A 67 -16.50 -16.09 15.18
N VAL A 68 -16.44 -17.27 14.55
CA VAL A 68 -16.64 -17.37 13.11
C VAL A 68 -18.12 -17.24 12.77
N TRP A 69 -18.45 -16.24 11.97
CA TRP A 69 -19.74 -16.07 11.28
C TRP A 69 -19.59 -16.41 9.80
N ILE A 70 -20.60 -17.07 9.22
CA ILE A 70 -20.61 -17.48 7.81
C ILE A 70 -21.96 -17.11 7.21
N CYS A 71 -21.92 -16.40 6.09
CA CYS A 71 -23.14 -16.00 5.37
C CYS A 71 -23.97 -17.21 4.92
N LYS A 72 -25.29 -17.19 5.16
CA LYS A 72 -26.19 -18.22 4.64
C LYS A 72 -26.29 -18.17 3.11
N GLU A 73 -26.31 -16.95 2.55
CA GLU A 73 -26.45 -16.76 1.12
C GLU A 73 -25.15 -17.05 0.36
N LYS A 74 -25.23 -17.96 -0.62
CA LYS A 74 -24.07 -18.33 -1.45
C LYS A 74 -23.50 -17.16 -2.25
N ASN A 75 -24.34 -16.19 -2.61
CA ASN A 75 -23.97 -14.96 -3.33
C ASN A 75 -23.76 -13.76 -2.41
N GLY A 76 -23.66 -13.94 -1.10
CA GLY A 76 -23.27 -12.85 -0.19
C GLY A 76 -21.87 -12.31 -0.54
N HIS A 77 -21.72 -10.96 -0.64
CA HIS A 77 -20.41 -10.39 -0.96
C HIS A 77 -19.38 -10.67 0.15
N LEU A 78 -19.82 -10.66 1.41
CA LEU A 78 -19.06 -11.11 2.57
C LEU A 78 -19.46 -12.55 2.89
N GLN A 79 -18.55 -13.48 2.75
CA GLN A 79 -18.82 -14.92 2.92
C GLN A 79 -18.57 -15.42 4.34
N ALA A 80 -17.55 -14.91 5.02
CA ALA A 80 -17.29 -15.21 6.40
C ALA A 80 -16.49 -14.10 7.11
N THR A 81 -16.64 -14.03 8.43
CA THR A 81 -15.76 -13.28 9.33
C THR A 81 -15.28 -14.17 10.46
N GLY A 82 -14.22 -13.75 11.15
CA GLY A 82 -13.73 -14.39 12.36
C GLY A 82 -12.64 -13.56 13.02
N ILE A 83 -12.30 -13.89 14.24
CA ILE A 83 -11.27 -13.22 15.03
C ILE A 83 -9.98 -14.04 14.97
N ASP A 84 -8.88 -13.41 14.54
CA ASP A 84 -7.57 -14.07 14.50
C ASP A 84 -6.89 -14.10 15.89
N ALA A 85 -5.75 -14.79 15.99
CA ALA A 85 -4.97 -14.89 17.23
C ALA A 85 -4.48 -13.53 17.78
N LYS A 86 -4.47 -12.48 16.96
CA LYS A 86 -4.16 -11.08 17.35
C LYS A 86 -5.43 -10.26 17.69
N LYS A 87 -6.56 -10.91 17.93
CA LYS A 87 -7.87 -10.31 18.23
C LYS A 87 -8.37 -9.34 17.15
N ARG A 88 -7.98 -9.54 15.88
CA ARG A 88 -8.41 -8.72 14.76
C ARG A 88 -9.49 -9.44 13.98
N THR A 89 -10.53 -8.72 13.59
CA THR A 89 -11.55 -9.24 12.68
C THR A 89 -10.93 -9.49 11.30
N GLN A 90 -11.11 -10.68 10.79
CA GLN A 90 -10.70 -11.13 9.48
C GLN A 90 -11.93 -11.40 8.61
N TYR A 91 -11.79 -11.28 7.30
CA TYR A 91 -12.88 -11.32 6.34
C TYR A 91 -12.56 -12.27 5.19
N ILE A 92 -13.54 -13.06 4.77
CA ILE A 92 -13.51 -13.83 3.52
C ILE A 92 -14.62 -13.28 2.64
N TYR A 93 -14.25 -12.75 1.50
CA TYR A 93 -15.17 -12.20 0.52
C TYR A 93 -15.46 -13.18 -0.62
N HIS A 94 -16.60 -12.99 -1.28
CA HIS A 94 -16.93 -13.71 -2.50
C HIS A 94 -15.87 -13.45 -3.60
N PRO A 95 -15.48 -14.47 -4.39
CA PRO A 95 -14.46 -14.28 -5.45
C PRO A 95 -14.80 -13.14 -6.42
N ILE A 96 -16.07 -13.05 -6.86
CA ILE A 96 -16.54 -11.95 -7.74
C ILE A 96 -16.35 -10.59 -7.06
N TRP A 97 -16.69 -10.46 -5.78
CA TRP A 97 -16.46 -9.21 -5.04
C TRP A 97 -14.99 -8.84 -4.95
N THR A 98 -14.14 -9.83 -4.66
CA THR A 98 -12.68 -9.63 -4.61
C THR A 98 -12.13 -9.17 -5.96
N GLN A 99 -12.64 -9.77 -7.06
CA GLN A 99 -12.27 -9.37 -8.41
C GLN A 99 -12.73 -7.95 -8.72
N LEU A 100 -14.00 -7.62 -8.52
CA LEU A 100 -14.58 -6.28 -8.74
C LEU A 100 -13.80 -5.19 -7.99
N ARG A 101 -13.52 -5.41 -6.70
CA ARG A 101 -12.73 -4.45 -5.91
C ARG A 101 -11.28 -4.34 -6.37
N SER A 102 -10.74 -5.41 -6.92
CA SER A 102 -9.39 -5.40 -7.51
C SER A 102 -9.36 -4.63 -8.83
N GLU A 103 -10.35 -4.82 -9.69
CA GLU A 103 -10.51 -4.10 -10.95
C GLU A 103 -10.67 -2.60 -10.70
N ALA A 104 -11.65 -2.19 -9.86
CA ALA A 104 -11.86 -0.79 -9.50
C ALA A 104 -10.63 -0.10 -8.89
N LYS A 105 -9.77 -0.86 -8.20
CA LYS A 105 -8.50 -0.33 -7.70
C LYS A 105 -7.51 -0.06 -8.84
N PHE A 106 -7.44 -0.96 -9.81
CA PHE A 106 -6.51 -0.81 -10.93
C PHE A 106 -6.98 0.20 -11.97
N ASP A 107 -8.30 0.36 -12.14
CA ASP A 107 -8.88 1.34 -13.06
C ASP A 107 -8.49 2.79 -12.72
N LYS A 108 -8.22 3.08 -11.43
CA LYS A 108 -7.75 4.42 -11.02
C LYS A 108 -6.26 4.65 -11.33
N MET A 109 -5.50 3.67 -11.79
CA MET A 109 -4.04 3.84 -11.88
C MET A 109 -3.62 4.80 -13.00
N SER A 110 -4.37 4.89 -14.10
CA SER A 110 -4.12 5.93 -15.11
C SER A 110 -4.41 7.33 -14.56
N THR A 111 -5.53 7.50 -13.86
CA THR A 111 -5.87 8.77 -13.18
C THR A 111 -4.82 9.13 -12.13
N PHE A 112 -4.37 8.17 -11.31
CA PHE A 112 -3.30 8.40 -10.35
C PHE A 112 -2.02 8.88 -11.04
N GLY A 113 -1.59 8.18 -12.11
CA GLY A 113 -0.41 8.59 -12.89
C GLY A 113 -0.54 10.01 -13.45
N ARG A 114 -1.71 10.37 -13.98
CA ARG A 114 -1.98 11.71 -14.48
C ARG A 114 -2.00 12.79 -13.39
N THR A 115 -2.31 12.44 -12.17
CA THR A 115 -2.35 13.37 -11.04
C THR A 115 -0.98 13.52 -10.36
N LEU A 116 -0.03 12.59 -10.60
CA LEU A 116 1.32 12.67 -10.02
C LEU A 116 2.05 14.01 -10.24
N PRO A 117 2.02 14.65 -11.43
CA PRO A 117 2.63 15.96 -11.62
C PRO A 117 2.14 16.99 -10.60
N LYS A 118 0.82 17.09 -10.41
CA LYS A 118 0.20 18.00 -9.43
C LYS A 118 0.61 17.67 -8.00
N ILE A 119 0.62 16.37 -7.65
CA ILE A 119 1.04 15.90 -6.32
C ILE A 119 2.51 16.27 -6.08
N ARG A 120 3.38 16.05 -7.08
CA ARG A 120 4.82 16.34 -6.99
C ARG A 120 5.08 17.82 -6.87
N GLU A 121 4.48 18.64 -7.73
CA GLU A 121 4.56 20.10 -7.66
C GLU A 121 4.23 20.59 -6.25
N LYS A 122 3.09 20.13 -5.70
CA LYS A 122 2.66 20.59 -4.37
C LYS A 122 3.57 20.12 -3.24
N TYR A 123 4.00 18.87 -3.22
CA TYR A 123 4.91 18.46 -2.16
C TYR A 123 6.31 19.08 -2.29
N PHE A 124 6.78 19.46 -3.49
CA PHE A 124 8.01 20.24 -3.62
C PHE A 124 7.86 21.65 -3.04
N GLU A 125 6.74 22.32 -3.27
CA GLU A 125 6.44 23.61 -2.64
C GLU A 125 6.42 23.48 -1.11
N ASP A 126 5.72 22.47 -0.59
CA ASP A 126 5.54 22.29 0.85
C ASP A 126 6.84 21.84 1.54
N LEU A 127 7.75 21.13 0.87
CA LEU A 127 9.09 20.82 1.38
C LEU A 127 9.93 22.09 1.63
N ALA A 128 9.73 23.13 0.84
CA ALA A 128 10.39 24.40 1.00
C ALA A 128 9.73 25.32 2.06
N TYR A 129 8.54 24.96 2.56
CA TYR A 129 7.81 25.74 3.54
C TYR A 129 8.32 25.50 4.96
N GLU A 130 8.96 26.50 5.58
CA GLU A 130 9.57 26.38 6.91
C GLU A 130 8.59 26.69 8.07
N GLY A 131 7.42 27.23 7.76
CA GLY A 131 6.44 27.63 8.77
C GLY A 131 6.86 28.87 9.58
N ASN A 132 6.39 28.97 10.81
CA ASN A 132 6.77 30.02 11.73
C ASN A 132 7.81 29.54 12.74
N LYS A 133 8.45 30.48 13.49
CA LYS A 133 9.52 30.17 14.46
C LYS A 133 9.15 29.15 15.55
N LYS A 134 7.86 29.01 15.90
CA LYS A 134 7.39 28.05 16.91
C LYS A 134 7.33 26.62 16.34
N GLN A 135 7.29 26.47 15.02
CA GLN A 135 7.16 25.19 14.35
C GLN A 135 8.53 24.51 14.09
N HIS A 136 9.64 25.14 14.52
CA HIS A 136 10.98 24.56 14.47
C HIS A 136 11.36 24.00 13.08
N ASP A 137 10.95 24.70 12.01
CA ASP A 137 11.13 24.30 10.60
C ASP A 137 10.46 22.97 10.22
N LEU A 138 9.55 22.47 11.05
CA LEU A 138 8.79 21.24 10.86
C LEU A 138 7.27 21.49 10.97
N PRO A 139 6.69 22.39 10.14
CA PRO A 139 5.24 22.53 10.06
C PRO A 139 4.60 21.27 9.46
N TYR A 140 3.29 21.13 9.63
CA TYR A 140 2.52 20.00 9.14
C TYR A 140 2.76 19.72 7.65
N GLU A 141 2.67 20.75 6.82
CA GLU A 141 2.80 20.66 5.36
C GLU A 141 4.16 20.08 4.95
N ARG A 142 5.24 20.59 5.53
CA ARG A 142 6.60 20.16 5.23
C ARG A 142 6.84 18.70 5.61
N VAL A 143 6.37 18.30 6.79
CA VAL A 143 6.55 16.91 7.25
C VAL A 143 5.67 15.93 6.46
N MET A 144 4.44 16.32 6.10
CA MET A 144 3.60 15.50 5.23
C MET A 144 4.22 15.36 3.84
N ALA A 145 4.74 16.45 3.27
CA ALA A 145 5.44 16.46 1.99
C ALA A 145 6.67 15.55 2.00
N LEU A 146 7.48 15.59 3.06
CA LEU A 146 8.62 14.69 3.29
C LEU A 146 8.17 13.21 3.23
N ILE A 147 7.12 12.86 3.96
CA ILE A 147 6.62 11.48 3.99
C ILE A 147 6.06 11.06 2.64
N VAL A 148 5.34 11.93 1.93
CA VAL A 148 4.81 11.62 0.60
C VAL A 148 5.93 11.46 -0.42
N ARG A 149 6.99 12.27 -0.35
CA ARG A 149 8.18 12.06 -1.18
C ARG A 149 8.84 10.72 -0.90
N LEU A 150 8.99 10.34 0.36
CA LEU A 150 9.50 9.02 0.74
C LEU A 150 8.60 7.88 0.23
N LEU A 151 7.26 8.05 0.24
CA LEU A 151 6.34 7.07 -0.36
C LEU A 151 6.53 6.93 -1.86
N ASP A 152 6.70 8.05 -2.58
CA ASP A 152 6.86 8.09 -4.05
C ASP A 152 8.16 7.44 -4.50
N THR A 153 9.26 7.66 -3.78
CA THR A 153 10.59 7.19 -4.17
C THR A 153 10.94 5.79 -3.64
N THR A 154 10.56 5.48 -2.39
CA THR A 154 10.98 4.25 -1.71
C THR A 154 9.93 3.15 -1.71
N PHE A 155 8.67 3.48 -1.94
CA PHE A 155 7.54 2.57 -1.80
C PHE A 155 7.40 1.92 -0.41
N ILE A 156 7.95 2.52 0.65
CA ILE A 156 7.75 2.07 2.03
C ILE A 156 6.25 2.14 2.36
N ARG A 157 5.74 1.23 3.21
CA ARG A 157 4.36 1.32 3.70
C ARG A 157 4.23 2.47 4.67
N ILE A 158 3.04 3.09 4.71
CA ILE A 158 2.78 4.15 5.69
C ILE A 158 2.88 3.64 7.14
N GLY A 159 2.54 2.40 7.42
CA GLY A 159 2.52 1.86 8.78
C GLY A 159 1.11 1.86 9.40
N ASN A 160 1.01 1.23 10.57
CA ASN A 160 -0.20 1.24 11.41
C ASN A 160 0.22 1.01 12.86
N GLU A 161 -0.25 1.81 13.79
CA GLU A 161 0.07 1.76 15.21
C GLU A 161 -0.20 0.38 15.84
N THR A 162 -1.33 -0.24 15.53
CA THR A 162 -1.69 -1.58 16.02
C THR A 162 -0.68 -2.67 15.61
N SER A 163 0.22 -2.38 14.69
CA SER A 163 1.29 -3.30 14.30
C SER A 163 2.45 -3.33 15.28
N ARG A 164 2.49 -2.44 16.28
CA ARG A 164 3.52 -2.32 17.33
C ARG A 164 3.08 -2.89 18.68
N ASP A 165 1.80 -3.19 18.87
CA ASP A 165 1.24 -3.62 20.17
C ASP A 165 1.90 -4.90 20.73
N ASP A 166 2.42 -5.75 19.85
CA ASP A 166 3.20 -6.93 20.21
C ASP A 166 4.70 -6.61 20.00
N LYS A 167 5.39 -6.24 21.08
CA LYS A 167 6.82 -5.85 21.03
C LYS A 167 7.74 -6.91 20.41
N GLU A 168 7.44 -8.20 20.56
CA GLU A 168 8.24 -9.27 19.95
C GLU A 168 8.02 -9.44 18.46
N LYS A 169 6.91 -8.92 17.92
CA LYS A 169 6.48 -9.05 16.52
C LYS A 169 6.09 -7.70 15.91
N ALA A 170 6.62 -6.61 16.47
CA ALA A 170 6.36 -5.27 15.97
C ALA A 170 6.78 -5.15 14.51
N THR A 171 5.97 -4.46 13.70
CA THR A 171 6.28 -4.16 12.31
C THR A 171 6.02 -2.69 12.02
N TYR A 172 6.93 -2.09 11.26
CA TYR A 172 7.01 -0.66 11.08
C TYR A 172 6.72 -0.23 9.63
N GLY A 173 6.39 1.02 9.48
CA GLY A 173 6.27 1.78 8.24
C GLY A 173 6.54 3.25 8.54
N LEU A 174 6.40 4.16 7.58
CA LEU A 174 6.82 5.55 7.75
C LEU A 174 6.21 6.22 8.99
N SER A 175 4.90 6.16 9.19
CA SER A 175 4.24 6.80 10.36
C SER A 175 4.52 6.12 11.71
N THR A 176 5.22 5.00 11.71
CA THR A 176 5.55 4.24 12.93
C THR A 176 7.04 3.92 12.99
N MET A 177 7.85 4.57 12.16
CA MET A 177 9.30 4.43 12.15
C MET A 177 9.89 5.08 13.41
N GLN A 178 10.97 4.49 13.93
CA GLN A 178 11.64 4.93 15.15
C GLN A 178 13.07 5.34 14.85
N ASP A 179 13.71 6.04 15.78
CA ASP A 179 15.09 6.54 15.63
C ASP A 179 16.11 5.45 15.34
N GLU A 180 15.92 4.27 15.96
CA GLU A 180 16.80 3.11 15.76
C GLU A 180 16.76 2.53 14.35
N HIS A 181 15.75 2.93 13.56
CA HIS A 181 15.59 2.47 12.18
C HIS A 181 16.36 3.31 11.17
N ILE A 182 17.01 4.39 11.62
CA ILE A 182 17.80 5.27 10.76
C ILE A 182 19.28 4.98 10.95
N ASP A 183 19.94 4.81 9.84
CA ASP A 183 21.41 4.71 9.76
C ASP A 183 21.88 5.78 8.76
N PHE A 184 22.37 6.90 9.30
CA PHE A 184 22.95 7.99 8.52
C PHE A 184 24.43 8.06 8.83
N GLU A 185 25.26 7.84 7.83
CA GLU A 185 26.68 8.12 7.94
C GLU A 185 26.90 9.62 7.80
N PRO A 186 27.40 10.31 8.83
CA PRO A 186 27.80 11.69 8.66
C PRO A 186 28.96 11.73 7.66
N THR A 187 28.80 12.39 6.54
CA THR A 187 29.95 12.82 5.73
C THR A 187 30.78 13.77 6.58
N GLU A 188 32.09 13.63 6.52
CA GLU A 188 33.04 14.50 7.26
C GLU A 188 32.68 15.96 6.99
N ILE A 189 32.21 16.65 8.04
CA ILE A 189 31.94 18.09 8.01
C ILE A 189 33.31 18.77 8.02
N THR A 190 33.70 19.36 6.90
CA THR A 190 35.02 19.97 6.73
C THR A 190 35.12 21.40 7.23
N ASP A 191 33.98 22.06 7.62
CA ASP A 191 33.98 23.42 8.13
C ASP A 191 32.91 23.66 9.20
N GLU A 192 33.25 24.36 10.29
CA GLU A 192 32.35 24.74 11.40
C GLU A 192 31.19 25.68 10.99
N HIS A 193 31.15 26.17 9.75
CA HIS A 193 30.15 27.09 9.22
C HIS A 193 29.16 26.42 8.25
N ASP A 194 29.44 25.21 7.75
CA ASP A 194 28.51 24.47 6.92
C ASP A 194 27.47 23.83 7.80
N LYS A 195 26.26 24.32 7.69
CA LYS A 195 25.12 23.64 8.30
C LYS A 195 25.08 22.22 7.74
N TRP A 196 24.92 21.22 8.62
CA TRP A 196 24.98 19.80 8.31
C TRP A 196 24.06 19.32 7.16
N TYR A 197 23.12 20.13 6.70
CA TYR A 197 22.26 19.89 5.54
C TYR A 197 22.90 20.27 4.20
N ASP A 198 24.08 20.93 4.16
CA ASP A 198 24.83 21.20 2.93
C ASP A 198 25.75 20.03 2.53
N SER A 199 25.91 19.03 3.40
CA SER A 199 26.65 17.82 3.07
C SER A 199 25.73 16.79 2.40
N GLN A 200 26.21 16.14 1.34
CA GLN A 200 25.53 14.98 0.71
C GLN A 200 25.50 13.81 1.71
N VAL A 201 24.57 13.83 2.65
CA VAL A 201 24.39 12.79 3.65
C VAL A 201 23.63 11.64 3.01
N GLY A 202 24.29 10.51 2.77
CA GLY A 202 23.61 9.26 2.45
C GLY A 202 22.88 8.77 3.69
N GLY A 203 21.61 8.37 3.55
CA GLY A 203 20.83 7.80 4.64
C GLY A 203 20.23 6.46 4.28
N LYS A 204 20.07 5.60 5.28
CA LYS A 204 19.43 4.30 5.10
C LYS A 204 18.42 4.02 6.20
N PHE A 205 17.25 3.55 5.81
CA PHE A 205 16.29 2.96 6.72
C PHE A 205 16.50 1.46 6.88
N THR A 206 16.63 0.99 8.11
CA THR A 206 16.72 -0.44 8.45
C THR A 206 15.63 -0.79 9.46
N PHE A 207 14.63 -1.55 9.04
CA PHE A 207 13.49 -1.88 9.91
C PHE A 207 12.84 -3.22 9.55
N VAL A 208 12.03 -3.74 10.47
CA VAL A 208 11.21 -4.93 10.24
C VAL A 208 9.80 -4.50 9.80
N GLY A 209 9.45 -4.78 8.56
CA GLY A 209 8.15 -4.48 7.99
C GLY A 209 7.17 -5.65 8.08
N LYS A 210 5.99 -5.46 7.49
CA LYS A 210 4.90 -6.45 7.47
C LYS A 210 5.38 -7.86 7.09
N SER A 211 4.89 -8.88 7.78
CA SER A 211 5.27 -10.29 7.62
C SER A 211 6.70 -10.59 8.08
N ASN A 212 7.20 -9.84 9.05
CA ASN A 212 8.52 -9.99 9.65
C ASN A 212 9.68 -9.94 8.64
N LYS A 213 9.55 -9.08 7.62
CA LYS A 213 10.57 -8.88 6.60
C LYS A 213 11.49 -7.74 6.98
N LYS A 214 12.80 -8.00 7.02
CA LYS A 214 13.82 -6.96 7.16
C LYS A 214 13.86 -6.14 5.87
N HIS A 215 13.86 -4.83 6.02
CA HIS A 215 14.04 -3.84 4.96
C HIS A 215 15.31 -3.06 5.22
N GLU A 216 16.07 -2.84 4.17
CA GLU A 216 17.19 -1.92 4.09
C GLU A 216 16.95 -1.08 2.84
N ILE A 217 16.72 0.22 3.02
CA ILE A 217 16.29 1.12 1.95
C ILE A 217 17.13 2.39 2.04
N GLU A 218 17.93 2.62 1.02
CA GLU A 218 18.71 3.85 0.87
C GLU A 218 17.78 5.03 0.58
N ILE A 219 18.12 6.19 1.16
CA ILE A 219 17.40 7.45 0.99
C ILE A 219 18.34 8.41 0.27
N ASN A 220 18.60 8.11 -0.99
CA ASN A 220 19.34 9.01 -1.87
C ASN A 220 18.33 9.59 -2.87
N ASP A 221 18.20 10.88 -2.90
CA ASP A 221 17.30 11.58 -3.79
C ASP A 221 18.06 12.65 -4.57
N GLU A 222 18.21 12.43 -5.89
CA GLU A 222 18.95 13.36 -6.76
C GLU A 222 18.20 14.70 -6.94
N GLU A 223 16.85 14.69 -6.82
CA GLU A 223 16.02 15.89 -6.96
C GLU A 223 15.91 16.66 -5.63
N ILE A 224 16.08 15.96 -4.49
CA ILE A 224 16.06 16.55 -3.15
C ILE A 224 17.26 15.99 -2.36
N PRO A 225 18.47 16.50 -2.60
CA PRO A 225 19.68 16.05 -1.88
C PRO A 225 19.55 16.17 -0.36
N ASP A 226 18.76 17.15 0.12
CA ASP A 226 18.55 17.42 1.54
C ASP A 226 17.49 16.50 2.20
N LEU A 227 16.92 15.55 1.46
CA LEU A 227 15.88 14.66 1.99
C LEU A 227 16.34 13.90 3.25
N PRO A 228 17.58 13.33 3.31
CA PRO A 228 18.11 12.76 4.53
C PRO A 228 18.24 13.77 5.67
N ALA A 229 18.62 15.01 5.37
CA ALA A 229 18.73 16.08 6.35
C ALA A 229 17.39 16.42 7.01
N LEU A 230 16.30 16.50 6.21
CA LEU A 230 14.94 16.72 6.73
C LEU A 230 14.48 15.56 7.64
N VAL A 231 14.86 14.33 7.33
CA VAL A 231 14.60 13.17 8.20
C VAL A 231 15.33 13.32 9.54
N MET A 232 16.59 13.76 9.51
CA MET A 232 17.37 14.00 10.74
C MET A 232 16.80 15.17 11.58
N MET A 233 16.30 16.22 10.95
CA MET A 233 15.60 17.30 11.66
C MET A 233 14.41 16.78 12.48
N CYS A 234 13.62 15.85 11.91
CA CYS A 234 12.54 15.21 12.65
C CYS A 234 13.05 14.45 13.88
N LYS A 235 14.17 13.72 13.74
CA LYS A 235 14.80 13.01 14.85
C LYS A 235 15.28 13.96 15.94
N ASP A 236 15.98 15.03 15.59
CA ASP A 236 16.59 15.96 16.54
C ASP A 236 15.54 16.82 17.26
N ALA A 237 14.42 17.15 16.60
CA ALA A 237 13.37 17.98 17.16
C ALA A 237 12.60 17.31 18.31
N LYS A 238 12.53 15.98 18.38
CA LYS A 238 11.73 15.28 19.41
C LYS A 238 12.30 15.39 20.82
N LYS A 239 13.59 15.52 21.01
CA LYS A 239 14.25 15.62 22.34
C LYS A 239 13.75 14.56 23.35
N GLY A 240 13.51 13.32 22.89
CA GLY A 240 13.06 12.20 23.74
C GLY A 240 11.57 12.22 24.12
N LYS A 241 10.73 13.03 23.48
CA LYS A 241 9.28 13.08 23.78
C LYS A 241 8.45 11.97 23.13
N SER A 242 8.94 11.37 22.06
CA SER A 242 8.26 10.29 21.32
C SER A 242 9.27 9.27 20.82
N ASP A 243 8.86 8.00 20.71
CA ASP A 243 9.64 6.95 20.04
C ASP A 243 9.48 7.02 18.50
N ASP A 244 8.41 7.69 18.00
CA ASP A 244 8.14 7.82 16.57
C ASP A 244 9.08 8.85 15.93
N LEU A 245 9.68 8.49 14.79
CA LEU A 245 10.64 9.33 14.08
C LEU A 245 10.03 10.62 13.57
N PHE A 246 8.85 10.54 12.95
CA PHE A 246 8.21 11.68 12.32
C PHE A 246 7.21 12.35 13.23
N LEU A 247 7.41 13.65 13.41
CA LEU A 247 6.52 14.54 14.11
C LEU A 247 6.44 15.88 13.37
N PHE A 248 5.41 16.65 13.65
CA PHE A 248 5.28 18.04 13.18
C PHE A 248 4.87 18.93 14.34
N PHE A 249 5.06 20.24 14.18
CA PHE A 249 4.60 21.24 15.14
C PHE A 249 3.41 22.01 14.58
N ASP A 250 2.37 22.19 15.40
CA ASP A 250 1.26 23.07 15.08
C ASP A 250 1.67 24.56 15.17
N GLU A 251 0.76 25.48 14.81
CA GLU A 251 1.02 26.92 14.80
C GLU A 251 1.38 27.49 16.20
N ASP A 252 0.98 26.79 17.27
CA ASP A 252 1.28 27.13 18.65
C ASP A 252 2.61 26.54 19.15
N GLY A 253 3.23 25.67 18.37
CA GLY A 253 4.48 25.00 18.68
C GLY A 253 4.32 23.71 19.49
N ASN A 254 3.13 23.13 19.53
CA ASN A 254 2.93 21.82 20.13
C ASN A 254 3.32 20.71 19.15
N SER A 255 4.15 19.77 19.60
CA SER A 255 4.55 18.62 18.79
C SER A 255 3.45 17.57 18.70
N GLN A 256 3.25 17.01 17.50
CA GLN A 256 2.30 15.95 17.25
C GLN A 256 2.98 14.83 16.42
N ASP A 257 2.80 13.58 16.85
CA ASP A 257 3.28 12.43 16.06
C ASP A 257 2.50 12.30 14.77
N VAL A 258 3.20 11.96 13.69
CA VAL A 258 2.55 11.67 12.41
C VAL A 258 1.78 10.36 12.49
N LYS A 259 0.52 10.38 12.08
CA LYS A 259 -0.34 9.21 11.96
C LYS A 259 -0.68 8.93 10.50
N ALA A 260 -0.98 7.68 10.18
CA ALA A 260 -1.31 7.28 8.80
C ALA A 260 -2.48 8.06 8.20
N TYR A 261 -3.42 8.54 9.01
CA TYR A 261 -4.56 9.32 8.53
C TYR A 261 -4.13 10.74 8.11
N HIS A 262 -3.19 11.39 8.83
CA HIS A 262 -2.64 12.70 8.44
C HIS A 262 -2.07 12.65 7.02
N VAL A 263 -1.28 11.64 6.74
CA VAL A 263 -0.66 11.46 5.41
C VAL A 263 -1.70 11.21 4.32
N ASN A 264 -2.73 10.41 4.60
CA ASN A 264 -3.79 10.17 3.63
C ASN A 264 -4.68 11.40 3.40
N GLU A 265 -4.96 12.20 4.41
CA GLU A 265 -5.69 13.47 4.30
C GLU A 265 -4.89 14.46 3.44
N TYR A 266 -3.60 14.63 3.73
CA TYR A 266 -2.71 15.47 2.92
C TYR A 266 -2.66 15.02 1.45
N ILE A 267 -2.50 13.71 1.17
CA ILE A 267 -2.53 13.19 -0.21
C ILE A 267 -3.86 13.54 -0.91
N GLN A 268 -4.98 13.44 -0.20
CA GLN A 268 -6.30 13.78 -0.77
C GLN A 268 -6.45 15.27 -1.04
N GLU A 269 -5.92 16.11 -0.16
CA GLU A 269 -5.92 17.56 -0.31
C GLU A 269 -5.11 17.98 -1.54
N ILE A 270 -3.83 17.61 -1.61
CA ILE A 270 -2.95 18.04 -2.69
C ILE A 270 -3.32 17.44 -4.06
N SER A 271 -3.89 16.23 -4.08
CA SER A 271 -4.35 15.60 -5.32
C SER A 271 -5.71 16.12 -5.78
N GLY A 272 -6.59 16.46 -4.85
CA GLY A 272 -8.02 16.70 -5.10
C GLY A 272 -8.82 15.41 -5.33
N GLU A 273 -8.22 14.24 -5.06
CA GLU A 273 -8.75 12.92 -5.35
C GLU A 273 -8.72 12.01 -4.10
N LYS A 274 -9.49 10.92 -4.11
CA LYS A 274 -9.52 9.96 -2.98
C LYS A 274 -8.35 8.98 -3.01
N PHE A 275 -7.13 9.46 -3.27
CA PHE A 275 -5.92 8.68 -3.22
C PHE A 275 -5.39 8.53 -1.79
N THR A 276 -4.51 7.57 -1.60
CA THR A 276 -3.90 7.21 -0.33
C THR A 276 -2.44 6.77 -0.53
N ALA A 277 -1.68 6.66 0.53
CA ALA A 277 -0.32 6.10 0.53
C ALA A 277 -0.22 4.72 -0.16
N LYS A 278 -1.31 3.95 -0.17
CA LYS A 278 -1.35 2.64 -0.85
C LYS A 278 -1.32 2.77 -2.38
N ASP A 279 -1.84 3.85 -2.93
CA ASP A 279 -1.91 4.07 -4.38
C ASP A 279 -0.51 4.30 -4.96
N PHE A 280 0.41 4.98 -4.25
CA PHE A 280 1.83 5.07 -4.62
C PHE A 280 2.49 3.70 -4.80
N ARG A 281 2.19 2.76 -3.90
CA ARG A 281 2.73 1.40 -4.00
C ARG A 281 2.13 0.59 -5.14
N THR A 282 0.85 0.82 -5.44
CA THR A 282 0.18 0.16 -6.58
C THR A 282 0.71 0.71 -7.90
N TRP A 283 0.92 2.03 -7.97
CA TRP A 283 1.57 2.69 -9.10
C TRP A 283 3.00 2.20 -9.28
N GLY A 284 3.83 2.28 -8.26
CA GLY A 284 5.23 1.83 -8.30
C GLY A 284 5.36 0.36 -8.70
N GLY A 285 4.52 -0.52 -8.14
CA GLY A 285 4.51 -1.94 -8.53
C GLY A 285 4.11 -2.17 -9.98
N THR A 286 3.16 -1.39 -10.49
CA THR A 286 2.72 -1.44 -11.90
C THR A 286 3.82 -0.91 -12.83
N LYS A 287 4.41 0.25 -12.51
CA LYS A 287 5.52 0.85 -13.25
C LYS A 287 6.72 -0.10 -13.35
N LEU A 288 7.21 -0.58 -12.21
CA LEU A 288 8.34 -1.53 -12.16
C LEU A 288 8.06 -2.81 -12.96
N ALA A 289 6.83 -3.32 -12.93
CA ALA A 289 6.46 -4.47 -13.72
C ALA A 289 6.47 -4.19 -15.22
N ALA A 290 5.99 -3.02 -15.64
CA ALA A 290 6.00 -2.58 -17.04
C ALA A 290 7.43 -2.43 -17.57
N GLU A 291 8.30 -1.78 -16.80
CA GLU A 291 9.73 -1.62 -17.10
C GLU A 291 10.40 -2.97 -17.30
N GLU A 292 10.28 -3.89 -16.34
CA GLU A 292 10.92 -5.20 -16.45
C GLU A 292 10.35 -6.05 -17.59
N ILE A 293 9.05 -5.95 -17.89
CA ILE A 293 8.46 -6.65 -19.03
C ILE A 293 8.97 -6.08 -20.36
N SER A 294 9.18 -4.77 -20.45
CA SER A 294 9.66 -4.13 -21.68
C SER A 294 11.06 -4.59 -22.10
N GLU A 295 11.88 -5.03 -21.15
CA GLU A 295 13.23 -5.56 -21.37
C GLU A 295 13.27 -7.03 -21.83
N PHE A 296 12.13 -7.74 -21.78
CA PHE A 296 12.10 -9.14 -22.21
C PHE A 296 12.13 -9.28 -23.74
N LYS A 297 12.56 -10.46 -24.21
CA LYS A 297 12.61 -10.77 -25.65
C LYS A 297 11.20 -10.87 -26.26
N LYS A 298 11.00 -10.23 -27.41
CA LYS A 298 9.70 -10.20 -28.11
C LYS A 298 9.23 -11.57 -28.61
N LYS A 299 10.17 -12.49 -28.92
CA LYS A 299 9.89 -13.78 -29.55
C LYS A 299 9.87 -14.96 -28.57
N ASP A 300 9.69 -14.70 -27.26
CA ASP A 300 9.61 -15.77 -26.27
C ASP A 300 8.37 -16.64 -26.48
N ASP A 301 8.52 -17.96 -26.34
CA ASP A 301 7.40 -18.88 -26.34
C ASP A 301 6.54 -18.77 -25.07
N LYS A 302 5.39 -19.44 -25.08
CA LYS A 302 4.45 -19.37 -23.93
C LYS A 302 5.07 -19.88 -22.62
N LYS A 303 5.97 -20.87 -22.67
CA LYS A 303 6.65 -21.42 -21.49
C LYS A 303 7.66 -20.43 -20.94
N GLN A 304 8.44 -19.80 -21.81
CA GLN A 304 9.40 -18.77 -21.43
C GLN A 304 8.69 -17.54 -20.88
N ARG A 305 7.60 -17.09 -21.50
CA ARG A 305 6.80 -15.97 -20.99
C ARG A 305 6.29 -16.20 -19.55
N LYS A 306 5.83 -17.41 -19.22
CA LYS A 306 5.44 -17.76 -17.84
C LYS A 306 6.61 -17.67 -16.86
N LYS A 307 7.81 -18.11 -17.25
CA LYS A 307 9.03 -18.00 -16.44
C LYS A 307 9.41 -16.54 -16.21
N ASN A 308 9.36 -15.73 -17.26
CA ASN A 308 9.66 -14.31 -17.23
C ASN A 308 8.72 -13.56 -16.26
N ILE A 309 7.40 -13.80 -16.35
CA ILE A 309 6.43 -13.23 -15.39
C ILE A 309 6.75 -13.65 -13.95
N THR A 310 7.13 -14.90 -13.74
CA THR A 310 7.50 -15.35 -12.39
C THR A 310 8.74 -14.62 -11.86
N LYS A 311 9.74 -14.38 -12.72
CA LYS A 311 10.95 -13.61 -12.38
C LYS A 311 10.58 -12.16 -12.08
N MET A 312 9.87 -11.49 -12.96
CA MET A 312 9.40 -10.11 -12.80
C MET A 312 8.62 -9.93 -11.49
N VAL A 313 7.62 -10.78 -11.22
CA VAL A 313 6.82 -10.69 -9.98
C VAL A 313 7.70 -10.84 -8.74
N LYS A 314 8.73 -11.72 -8.77
CA LYS A 314 9.69 -11.86 -7.66
C LYS A 314 10.55 -10.60 -7.49
N GLY A 315 11.02 -9.99 -8.58
CA GLY A 315 11.80 -8.74 -8.57
C GLY A 315 11.00 -7.60 -7.96
N VAL A 316 9.81 -7.33 -8.49
CA VAL A 316 8.92 -6.29 -7.97
C VAL A 316 8.51 -6.57 -6.52
N ALA A 317 8.23 -7.84 -6.16
CA ALA A 317 7.90 -8.22 -4.79
C ALA A 317 9.05 -7.93 -3.82
N LYS A 318 10.30 -8.17 -4.22
CA LYS A 318 11.49 -7.83 -3.43
C LYS A 318 11.58 -6.33 -3.21
N ARG A 319 11.43 -5.52 -4.27
CA ARG A 319 11.48 -4.04 -4.20
C ARG A 319 10.41 -3.47 -3.27
N LEU A 320 9.18 -3.98 -3.36
CA LEU A 320 8.05 -3.56 -2.50
C LEU A 320 8.05 -4.21 -1.10
N GLY A 321 8.96 -5.14 -0.80
CA GLY A 321 8.94 -5.89 0.46
C GLY A 321 7.67 -6.72 0.66
N ASN A 322 7.18 -7.37 -0.40
CA ASN A 322 5.98 -8.22 -0.38
C ASN A 322 6.31 -9.71 -0.63
N THR A 323 5.32 -10.59 -0.45
CA THR A 323 5.37 -11.91 -1.06
C THR A 323 5.00 -11.80 -2.55
N PRO A 324 5.52 -12.69 -3.44
CA PRO A 324 5.15 -12.68 -4.85
C PRO A 324 3.64 -12.76 -5.10
N ALA A 325 2.92 -13.56 -4.32
CA ALA A 325 1.47 -13.70 -4.44
C ALA A 325 0.72 -12.39 -4.13
N VAL A 326 1.08 -11.73 -3.01
CA VAL A 326 0.52 -10.42 -2.63
C VAL A 326 0.89 -9.36 -3.66
N CYS A 327 2.13 -9.34 -4.12
CA CYS A 327 2.60 -8.37 -5.11
C CYS A 327 1.78 -8.48 -6.40
N ARG A 328 1.69 -9.68 -6.95
CA ARG A 328 0.93 -9.96 -8.18
C ARG A 328 -0.54 -9.56 -8.08
N GLY A 329 -1.21 -9.90 -6.98
CA GLY A 329 -2.65 -9.66 -6.83
C GLY A 329 -3.01 -8.24 -6.36
N SER A 330 -2.05 -7.52 -5.74
CA SER A 330 -2.37 -6.25 -5.07
C SER A 330 -1.63 -5.03 -5.59
N TYR A 331 -0.52 -5.19 -6.31
CA TYR A 331 0.34 -4.06 -6.67
C TYR A 331 0.75 -4.01 -8.14
N ILE A 332 0.51 -5.08 -8.91
CA ILE A 332 0.81 -5.10 -10.35
C ILE A 332 -0.50 -5.10 -11.12
N HIS A 333 -0.69 -4.12 -11.99
CA HIS A 333 -1.87 -4.07 -12.86
C HIS A 333 -1.95 -5.32 -13.74
N PRO A 334 -3.06 -6.09 -13.70
CA PRO A 334 -3.15 -7.41 -14.33
C PRO A 334 -2.99 -7.35 -15.86
N ARG A 335 -3.32 -6.24 -16.49
CA ARG A 335 -3.23 -6.05 -17.94
C ARG A 335 -1.81 -6.31 -18.46
N PHE A 336 -0.77 -5.77 -17.81
CA PHE A 336 0.63 -5.99 -18.23
C PHE A 336 0.99 -7.47 -18.27
N ILE A 337 0.61 -8.22 -17.23
CA ILE A 337 0.84 -9.66 -17.14
C ILE A 337 0.05 -10.41 -18.24
N ASN A 338 -1.23 -10.08 -18.38
CA ASN A 338 -2.13 -10.77 -19.31
C ASN A 338 -1.71 -10.55 -20.75
N ASP A 339 -1.40 -9.32 -21.14
CA ASP A 339 -1.00 -9.00 -22.51
C ASP A 339 0.37 -9.57 -22.86
N TYR A 340 1.32 -9.61 -21.91
CA TYR A 340 2.59 -10.29 -22.12
C TYR A 340 2.39 -11.81 -22.31
N LEU A 341 1.58 -12.46 -21.48
CA LEU A 341 1.29 -13.88 -21.60
C LEU A 341 0.57 -14.22 -22.91
N LYS A 342 -0.32 -13.35 -23.40
CA LYS A 342 -0.98 -13.46 -24.71
C LYS A 342 -0.02 -13.21 -25.88
N GLY A 343 1.07 -12.45 -25.66
CA GLY A 343 2.05 -12.05 -26.69
C GLY A 343 1.70 -10.75 -27.38
N SER A 344 0.70 -10.03 -26.93
CA SER A 344 0.28 -8.72 -27.47
C SER A 344 1.04 -7.53 -26.89
N PHE A 345 1.68 -7.70 -25.72
CA PHE A 345 2.31 -6.61 -24.97
C PHE A 345 3.22 -5.72 -25.82
N PHE A 346 4.21 -6.29 -26.53
CA PHE A 346 5.19 -5.48 -27.26
C PHE A 346 4.61 -4.67 -28.41
N ARG A 347 3.54 -5.15 -29.05
CA ARG A 347 2.82 -4.37 -30.05
C ARG A 347 2.11 -3.20 -29.38
N LEU A 348 1.33 -3.46 -28.35
CA LEU A 348 0.60 -2.43 -27.60
C LEU A 348 1.55 -1.42 -26.94
N TRP A 349 2.68 -1.90 -26.39
CA TRP A 349 3.69 -1.04 -25.78
C TRP A 349 4.35 -0.10 -26.79
N LYS A 350 4.62 -0.60 -28.01
CA LYS A 350 5.13 0.25 -29.10
C LYS A 350 4.16 1.37 -29.44
N ASP A 351 2.87 1.10 -29.41
CA ASP A 351 1.82 2.08 -29.71
C ASP A 351 1.72 3.19 -28.63
N THR A 352 2.38 3.02 -27.47
CA THR A 352 2.45 4.04 -26.41
C THR A 352 3.69 4.96 -26.49
N LEU A 353 4.60 4.67 -27.42
CA LEU A 353 5.76 5.54 -27.66
C LEU A 353 5.28 6.93 -28.09
N GLY A 354 5.88 7.96 -27.52
CA GLY A 354 5.52 9.36 -27.80
C GLY A 354 6.30 10.30 -26.89
N GLU A 355 6.05 11.59 -26.99
CA GLU A 355 6.71 12.57 -26.16
C GLU A 355 6.48 12.29 -24.67
N GLN A 356 7.53 12.51 -23.87
CA GLN A 356 7.44 12.43 -22.42
C GLN A 356 6.42 13.45 -21.91
N MET A 357 5.54 13.02 -21.01
CA MET A 357 4.57 13.89 -20.35
C MET A 357 5.23 14.54 -19.13
N TYR A 358 6.03 15.58 -19.39
CA TYR A 358 6.75 16.29 -18.32
C TYR A 358 5.79 16.75 -17.21
N PRO A 359 6.15 16.67 -15.91
CA PRO A 359 7.44 16.20 -15.33
C PRO A 359 7.49 14.69 -15.02
N LEU A 360 6.62 13.87 -15.61
CA LEU A 360 6.68 12.41 -15.46
C LEU A 360 7.91 11.84 -16.18
N SER A 361 8.43 10.71 -15.69
CA SER A 361 9.47 9.98 -16.42
C SER A 361 8.91 9.41 -17.74
N GLU A 362 9.78 9.04 -18.67
CA GLU A 362 9.39 8.38 -19.91
C GLU A 362 8.60 7.10 -19.63
N SER A 363 9.07 6.29 -18.68
CA SER A 363 8.42 5.06 -18.25
C SER A 363 7.00 5.31 -17.70
N GLU A 364 6.83 6.33 -16.85
CA GLU A 364 5.52 6.71 -16.33
C GLU A 364 4.57 7.15 -17.43
N SER A 365 5.07 7.92 -18.38
CA SER A 365 4.31 8.37 -19.55
C SER A 365 3.82 7.20 -20.41
N HIS A 366 4.68 6.20 -20.63
CA HIS A 366 4.32 4.97 -21.35
C HIS A 366 3.29 4.15 -20.59
N VAL A 367 3.44 3.99 -19.27
CA VAL A 367 2.48 3.24 -18.43
C VAL A 367 1.09 3.88 -18.50
N ILE A 368 0.99 5.22 -18.40
CA ILE A 368 -0.29 5.93 -18.49
C ILE A 368 -0.96 5.65 -19.83
N ARG A 369 -0.26 5.91 -20.95
CA ARG A 369 -0.81 5.67 -22.29
C ARG A 369 -1.22 4.21 -22.50
N TYR A 370 -0.42 3.27 -21.96
CA TYR A 370 -0.74 1.85 -22.06
C TYR A 370 -2.04 1.51 -21.35
N LEU A 371 -2.29 2.08 -20.17
CA LEU A 371 -3.50 1.87 -19.43
C LEU A 371 -4.73 2.55 -20.06
N GLU A 372 -4.55 3.67 -20.76
CA GLU A 372 -5.62 4.40 -21.42
C GLU A 372 -6.01 3.85 -22.79
N ASN A 373 -5.08 3.23 -23.52
CA ASN A 373 -5.31 2.62 -24.84
C ASN A 373 -6.01 1.25 -24.72
N SER A 374 -7.02 1.10 -23.88
CA SER A 374 -7.75 -0.15 -23.62
C SER A 374 -9.07 -0.22 -24.38
#